data_33d2b81d97640b099fd34acab6c06951
#
_entry.id   33d2b81d97640b099fd34acab6c06951
#
_cell.length_a   1.000
_cell.length_b   1.000
_cell.length_c   1.000
_cell.angle_alpha   90.00
_cell.angle_beta   90.00
_cell.angle_gamma   90.00
#
_symmetry.space_group_name_H-M   'P 1'
#
loop_
_entity.id
_entity.type
_entity.pdbx_description
1 polymer ?
#
loop_
_entity_poly.entity_id
_entity_poly.type
_entity_poly.pdbx_seq_one_letter_code
_entity_poly.pdbx_strand_id
1 'polypeptide(L)'
;MPRDVFLELAARYHRVPIAADLVLHQHPDAEAIRRDGRRLGEVIVEAADAFHTPLALPLMDLRVEKAELLRLMGVPAGDADRFHLEAPPSIGQRDATRARIESDAPGPEIEAALDAVRYVAGHRRLLPIAMCIGPFSLATKLMADPIVPVYLSGRGDTAGDEPDVALLEACQELSLAMVLRQVERAIAAGAQAVFVAEPAANLVYVSPLQIERGSDVFDRVVLAPNRQVAARLEAHGVDLIFHCCGELAEPMLDGFCTLRPAMLSLGSSRRLWQDAARVPKDTVLYGNLPSKLFYSDALMPVERVAADAAALAGRMQQCGHPFILGTECDTLFVPEYAGPIRLKIERLLAAGPSPSP
;
A
#
# COMPACT_ATOMS: atom_id res chain seq x y z
N MET A 1 17.99 -3.28 12.89
CA MET A 1 16.87 -2.42 12.45
C MET A 1 15.94 -3.29 11.58
N PRO A 2 14.63 -3.03 11.47
CA PRO A 2 13.73 -3.84 10.63
C PRO A 2 14.18 -3.93 9.17
N ARG A 3 14.81 -2.88 8.60
CA ARG A 3 15.39 -2.88 7.25
C ARG A 3 16.33 -4.06 7.00
N ASP A 4 17.12 -4.45 8.00
CA ASP A 4 18.04 -5.59 7.88
C ASP A 4 17.29 -6.90 7.63
N VAL A 5 16.09 -7.05 8.20
CA VAL A 5 15.22 -8.22 7.98
C VAL A 5 14.83 -8.34 6.50
N PHE A 6 14.47 -7.24 5.83
CA PHE A 6 14.13 -7.28 4.40
C PHE A 6 15.35 -7.65 3.53
N LEU A 7 16.53 -7.12 3.86
CA LEU A 7 17.78 -7.46 3.15
C LEU A 7 18.18 -8.93 3.38
N GLU A 8 18.03 -9.45 4.60
CA GLU A 8 18.27 -10.87 4.91
C GLU A 8 17.31 -11.78 4.15
N LEU A 9 16.02 -11.44 4.09
CA LEU A 9 15.03 -12.19 3.33
C LEU A 9 15.35 -12.19 1.83
N ALA A 10 15.74 -11.02 1.30
CA ALA A 10 16.16 -10.91 -0.08
C ALA A 10 17.40 -11.77 -0.38
N ALA A 11 18.39 -11.81 0.52
CA ALA A 11 19.59 -12.63 0.38
C ALA A 11 19.29 -14.15 0.39
N ARG A 12 18.17 -14.55 1.03
CA ARG A 12 17.70 -15.95 1.07
C ARG A 12 16.71 -16.28 -0.05
N TYR A 13 16.53 -15.39 -1.04
CA TYR A 13 15.56 -15.54 -2.14
C TYR A 13 14.14 -15.80 -1.63
N HIS A 14 13.74 -15.07 -0.60
CA HIS A 14 12.45 -15.24 0.05
C HIS A 14 11.30 -14.93 -0.92
N ARG A 15 10.16 -15.55 -0.66
CA ARG A 15 8.92 -15.39 -1.42
C ARG A 15 7.79 -15.13 -0.47
N VAL A 16 7.01 -14.10 -0.76
CA VAL A 16 5.82 -13.80 0.04
C VAL A 16 4.75 -13.16 -0.82
N PRO A 17 3.55 -13.74 -0.92
CA PRO A 17 2.42 -13.06 -1.55
C PRO A 17 1.80 -12.04 -0.61
N ILE A 18 1.18 -11.00 -1.14
CA ILE A 18 0.20 -10.20 -0.42
C ILE A 18 -1.13 -10.92 -0.61
N ALA A 19 -1.56 -11.72 0.36
CA ALA A 19 -2.70 -12.63 0.20
C ALA A 19 -3.37 -13.02 1.54
N ALA A 20 -3.28 -12.18 2.56
CA ALA A 20 -3.94 -12.43 3.84
C ALA A 20 -5.48 -12.54 3.68
N ASP A 21 -6.05 -11.87 2.69
CA ASP A 21 -7.48 -11.95 2.36
C ASP A 21 -7.92 -13.36 1.96
N LEU A 22 -7.07 -14.14 1.27
CA LEU A 22 -7.36 -15.52 0.95
C LEU A 22 -7.42 -16.43 2.18
N VAL A 23 -6.62 -16.14 3.20
CA VAL A 23 -6.61 -16.87 4.47
C VAL A 23 -7.83 -16.48 5.30
N LEU A 24 -8.13 -15.18 5.39
CA LEU A 24 -9.34 -14.69 6.05
C LEU A 24 -10.60 -15.40 5.56
N HIS A 25 -10.75 -15.55 4.25
CA HIS A 25 -11.94 -16.20 3.66
C HIS A 25 -11.92 -17.74 3.73
N GLN A 26 -10.99 -18.35 4.45
CA GLN A 26 -11.11 -19.74 4.91
C GLN A 26 -12.02 -19.86 6.14
N HIS A 27 -12.22 -18.76 6.84
CA HIS A 27 -13.11 -18.67 7.99
C HIS A 27 -14.53 -18.28 7.53
N PRO A 28 -15.57 -19.00 8.02
CA PRO A 28 -16.95 -18.77 7.57
C PRO A 28 -17.52 -17.41 8.00
N ASP A 29 -16.90 -16.75 8.96
CA ASP A 29 -17.31 -15.47 9.55
C ASP A 29 -16.28 -14.36 9.27
N ALA A 30 -15.68 -14.36 8.10
CA ALA A 30 -14.66 -13.41 7.65
C ALA A 30 -15.01 -11.93 7.94
N GLU A 31 -16.25 -11.53 7.69
CA GLU A 31 -16.72 -10.16 7.97
C GLU A 31 -16.75 -9.80 9.46
N ALA A 32 -17.02 -10.77 10.33
CA ALA A 32 -16.94 -10.56 11.78
C ALA A 32 -15.47 -10.44 12.23
N ILE A 33 -14.57 -11.23 11.64
CA ILE A 33 -13.14 -11.20 11.92
C ILE A 33 -12.53 -9.82 11.57
N ARG A 34 -12.94 -9.19 10.46
CA ARG A 34 -12.45 -7.85 10.08
C ARG A 34 -12.66 -6.79 11.15
N ARG A 35 -13.64 -6.97 12.04
CA ARG A 35 -14.01 -6.05 13.12
C ARG A 35 -13.56 -6.52 14.51
N ASP A 36 -12.89 -7.64 14.58
CA ASP A 36 -12.32 -8.20 15.81
C ASP A 36 -10.80 -8.23 15.68
N GLY A 37 -10.13 -7.27 16.29
CA GLY A 37 -8.70 -7.09 16.10
C GLY A 37 -7.85 -8.27 16.56
N ARG A 38 -8.25 -8.99 17.60
CA ARG A 38 -7.53 -10.20 18.03
C ARG A 38 -7.64 -11.30 16.99
N ARG A 39 -8.86 -11.59 16.53
CA ARG A 39 -9.09 -12.61 15.51
C ARG A 39 -8.45 -12.25 14.18
N LEU A 40 -8.47 -10.96 13.81
CA LEU A 40 -7.76 -10.46 12.64
C LEU A 40 -6.24 -10.68 12.77
N GLY A 41 -5.69 -10.43 13.95
CA GLY A 41 -4.29 -10.73 14.26
C GLY A 41 -3.97 -12.21 14.15
N GLU A 42 -4.85 -13.10 14.62
CA GLU A 42 -4.74 -14.56 14.48
C GLU A 42 -4.68 -14.97 13.00
N VAL A 43 -5.53 -14.40 12.14
CA VAL A 43 -5.52 -14.63 10.68
C VAL A 43 -4.22 -14.14 10.02
N ILE A 44 -3.68 -12.99 10.44
CA ILE A 44 -2.40 -12.49 9.91
C ILE A 44 -1.26 -13.43 10.29
N VAL A 45 -1.26 -13.97 11.52
CA VAL A 45 -0.28 -14.98 11.96
C VAL A 45 -0.43 -16.27 11.16
N GLU A 46 -1.67 -16.73 10.95
CA GLU A 46 -1.98 -17.92 10.13
C GLU A 46 -1.48 -17.73 8.69
N ALA A 47 -1.69 -16.54 8.10
CA ALA A 47 -1.18 -16.22 6.77
C ALA A 47 0.37 -16.24 6.71
N ALA A 48 1.03 -15.67 7.72
CA ALA A 48 2.49 -15.69 7.80
C ALA A 48 3.02 -17.12 7.90
N ASP A 49 2.34 -17.99 8.65
CA ASP A 49 2.68 -19.41 8.77
C ASP A 49 2.44 -20.17 7.46
N ALA A 50 1.28 -19.98 6.84
CA ALA A 50 0.91 -20.60 5.57
C ALA A 50 1.87 -20.24 4.42
N PHE A 51 2.39 -19.01 4.44
CA PHE A 51 3.34 -18.52 3.44
C PHE A 51 4.80 -18.65 3.86
N HIS A 52 5.08 -19.28 5.01
CA HIS A 52 6.42 -19.51 5.56
C HIS A 52 7.27 -18.24 5.63
N THR A 53 6.69 -17.13 6.06
CA THR A 53 7.33 -15.81 6.09
C THR A 53 7.34 -15.22 7.51
N PRO A 54 8.42 -14.49 7.90
CA PRO A 54 8.37 -13.68 9.11
C PRO A 54 7.64 -12.35 8.91
N LEU A 55 7.26 -11.99 7.68
CA LEU A 55 6.54 -10.75 7.39
C LEU A 55 5.04 -10.95 7.66
N ALA A 56 4.54 -10.34 8.72
CA ALA A 56 3.11 -10.34 9.04
C ALA A 56 2.39 -9.28 8.21
N LEU A 57 2.18 -9.58 6.93
CA LEU A 57 1.49 -8.67 5.99
C LEU A 57 -0.01 -8.62 6.33
N PRO A 58 -0.56 -7.44 6.63
CA PRO A 58 -1.99 -7.30 6.94
C PRO A 58 -2.86 -7.35 5.69
N LEU A 59 -4.18 -7.30 5.90
CA LEU A 59 -5.14 -7.10 4.80
C LEU A 59 -4.91 -5.74 4.13
N MET A 60 -5.01 -5.70 2.80
CA MET A 60 -4.94 -4.46 2.03
C MET A 60 -6.34 -3.88 1.80
N ASP A 61 -6.96 -3.32 2.85
CA ASP A 61 -8.24 -2.63 2.73
C ASP A 61 -8.06 -1.11 2.67
N LEU A 62 -8.06 -0.56 1.46
CA LEU A 62 -7.85 0.87 1.21
C LEU A 62 -9.12 1.72 1.38
N ARG A 63 -10.18 1.19 2.00
CA ARG A 63 -11.43 1.92 2.27
C ARG A 63 -11.46 2.48 3.69
N VAL A 64 -10.69 1.88 4.59
CA VAL A 64 -10.79 2.10 6.03
C VAL A 64 -10.51 3.55 6.41
N GLU A 65 -9.43 4.14 5.88
CA GLU A 65 -9.07 5.53 6.17
C GLU A 65 -10.06 6.54 5.55
N LYS A 66 -10.63 6.23 4.36
CA LYS A 66 -11.72 7.06 3.80
C LYS A 66 -12.94 7.05 4.70
N ALA A 67 -13.39 5.86 5.11
CA ALA A 67 -14.56 5.71 5.98
C ALA A 67 -14.34 6.44 7.32
N GLU A 68 -13.15 6.31 7.92
CA GLU A 68 -12.80 6.99 9.15
C GLU A 68 -12.78 8.52 8.99
N LEU A 69 -12.14 9.04 7.94
CA LEU A 69 -12.11 10.47 7.68
C LEU A 69 -13.52 11.03 7.49
N LEU A 70 -14.38 10.34 6.73
CA LEU A 70 -15.76 10.74 6.51
C LEU A 70 -16.59 10.67 7.79
N ARG A 71 -16.37 9.68 8.66
CA ARG A 71 -16.96 9.62 10.00
C ARG A 71 -16.58 10.85 10.83
N LEU A 72 -15.32 11.24 10.82
CA LEU A 72 -14.83 12.43 11.51
C LEU A 72 -15.38 13.72 10.91
N MET A 73 -15.70 13.74 9.63
CA MET A 73 -16.41 14.84 8.96
C MET A 73 -17.93 14.86 9.27
N GLY A 74 -18.47 13.81 9.88
CA GLY A 74 -19.89 13.70 10.21
C GLY A 74 -20.75 13.10 9.10
N VAL A 75 -20.14 12.45 8.11
CA VAL A 75 -20.84 11.73 7.05
C VAL A 75 -21.38 10.40 7.61
N PRO A 76 -22.67 10.04 7.36
CA PRO A 76 -23.21 8.77 7.77
C PRO A 76 -22.47 7.57 7.18
N ALA A 77 -22.25 6.52 7.98
CA ALA A 77 -21.48 5.34 7.55
C ALA A 77 -22.02 4.66 6.28
N GLY A 78 -23.35 4.65 6.09
CA GLY A 78 -23.99 4.06 4.89
C GLY A 78 -23.69 4.80 3.59
N ASP A 79 -23.22 6.04 3.66
CA ASP A 79 -22.91 6.86 2.49
C ASP A 79 -21.41 6.87 2.15
N ALA A 80 -20.55 6.39 3.04
CA ALA A 80 -19.10 6.55 2.96
C ALA A 80 -18.50 6.04 1.64
N ASP A 81 -18.97 4.91 1.11
CA ASP A 81 -18.43 4.33 -0.12
C ASP A 81 -18.70 5.21 -1.35
N ARG A 82 -19.85 5.86 -1.40
CA ARG A 82 -20.31 6.67 -2.54
C ARG A 82 -20.05 8.16 -2.37
N PHE A 83 -19.71 8.58 -1.16
CA PHE A 83 -19.54 9.99 -0.86
C PHE A 83 -18.30 10.56 -1.54
N HIS A 84 -18.48 11.74 -2.16
CA HIS A 84 -17.40 12.58 -2.65
C HIS A 84 -17.71 14.03 -2.28
N LEU A 85 -16.65 14.81 -2.08
CA LEU A 85 -16.75 16.25 -1.88
C LEU A 85 -17.00 16.92 -3.25
N GLU A 86 -18.04 17.74 -3.32
CA GLU A 86 -18.38 18.50 -4.53
C GLU A 86 -17.70 19.88 -4.57
N ALA A 87 -17.28 20.36 -3.39
CA ALA A 87 -16.60 21.64 -3.23
C ALA A 87 -15.61 21.56 -2.06
N PRO A 88 -14.60 22.43 -2.02
CA PRO A 88 -13.65 22.46 -0.89
C PRO A 88 -14.38 22.78 0.41
N PRO A 89 -14.18 21.97 1.48
CA PRO A 89 -14.68 22.31 2.80
C PRO A 89 -14.13 23.67 3.25
N SER A 90 -14.96 24.47 3.91
CA SER A 90 -14.51 25.75 4.47
C SER A 90 -13.33 25.55 5.45
N ILE A 91 -12.56 26.60 5.67
CA ILE A 91 -11.44 26.59 6.64
C ILE A 91 -11.92 26.07 7.99
N GLY A 92 -13.04 26.58 8.51
CA GLY A 92 -13.58 26.16 9.80
C GLY A 92 -13.98 24.66 9.83
N GLN A 93 -14.51 24.12 8.73
CA GLN A 93 -14.79 22.68 8.64
C GLN A 93 -13.50 21.84 8.62
N ARG A 94 -12.48 22.27 7.88
CA ARG A 94 -11.17 21.59 7.85
C ARG A 94 -10.50 21.60 9.22
N ASP A 95 -10.48 22.75 9.90
CA ASP A 95 -9.91 22.88 11.23
C ASP A 95 -10.65 22.00 12.26
N ALA A 96 -12.00 21.98 12.20
CA ALA A 96 -12.79 21.11 13.06
C ALA A 96 -12.53 19.63 12.77
N THR A 97 -12.39 19.24 11.50
CA THR A 97 -12.06 17.85 11.12
C THR A 97 -10.67 17.47 11.60
N ARG A 98 -9.68 18.33 11.43
CA ARG A 98 -8.30 18.11 11.92
C ARG A 98 -8.26 17.95 13.44
N ALA A 99 -8.97 18.80 14.18
CA ALA A 99 -9.08 18.67 15.63
C ALA A 99 -9.65 17.30 16.03
N ARG A 100 -10.67 16.80 15.31
CA ARG A 100 -11.25 15.48 15.56
C ARG A 100 -10.29 14.33 15.17
N ILE A 101 -9.54 14.46 14.08
CA ILE A 101 -8.48 13.49 13.71
C ILE A 101 -7.50 13.32 14.87
N GLU A 102 -7.11 14.41 15.52
CA GLU A 102 -6.15 14.39 16.63
C GLU A 102 -6.76 13.84 17.93
N SER A 103 -8.00 14.25 18.27
CA SER A 103 -8.59 14.03 19.60
C SER A 103 -9.47 12.80 19.69
N ASP A 104 -10.20 12.44 18.64
CA ASP A 104 -11.22 11.41 18.71
C ASP A 104 -10.61 10.00 18.74
N ALA A 105 -11.28 9.10 19.44
CA ALA A 105 -10.96 7.70 19.38
C ALA A 105 -11.18 7.15 17.95
N PRO A 106 -10.35 6.19 17.52
CA PRO A 106 -10.51 5.57 16.22
C PRO A 106 -11.85 4.83 16.10
N GLY A 107 -12.38 4.78 14.90
CA GLY A 107 -13.55 3.95 14.59
C GLY A 107 -13.22 2.45 14.67
N PRO A 108 -14.24 1.59 14.71
CA PRO A 108 -14.06 0.17 15.01
C PRO A 108 -13.16 -0.58 14.03
N GLU A 109 -13.14 -0.21 12.75
CA GLU A 109 -12.31 -0.88 11.74
C GLU A 109 -10.82 -0.47 11.88
N ILE A 110 -10.56 0.80 12.19
CA ILE A 110 -9.20 1.25 12.54
C ILE A 110 -8.73 0.59 13.83
N GLU A 111 -9.58 0.55 14.87
CA GLU A 111 -9.20 -0.08 16.14
C GLU A 111 -8.90 -1.58 15.96
N ALA A 112 -9.72 -2.30 15.20
CA ALA A 112 -9.46 -3.71 14.89
C ALA A 112 -8.13 -3.91 14.17
N ALA A 113 -7.79 -3.04 13.21
CA ALA A 113 -6.48 -3.10 12.53
C ALA A 113 -5.31 -2.85 13.50
N LEU A 114 -5.45 -1.88 14.42
CA LEU A 114 -4.43 -1.58 15.42
C LEU A 114 -4.29 -2.71 16.46
N ASP A 115 -5.39 -3.30 16.90
CA ASP A 115 -5.38 -4.45 17.80
C ASP A 115 -4.73 -5.69 17.15
N ALA A 116 -4.96 -5.90 15.85
CA ALA A 116 -4.26 -6.93 15.10
C ALA A 116 -2.74 -6.70 15.08
N VAL A 117 -2.28 -5.46 14.89
CA VAL A 117 -0.85 -5.12 14.99
C VAL A 117 -0.32 -5.40 16.41
N ARG A 118 -1.04 -5.01 17.46
CA ARG A 118 -0.66 -5.30 18.87
C ARG A 118 -0.54 -6.80 19.11
N TYR A 119 -1.50 -7.57 18.60
CA TYR A 119 -1.48 -9.03 18.70
C TYR A 119 -0.24 -9.62 18.03
N VAL A 120 0.03 -9.23 16.78
CA VAL A 120 1.22 -9.69 16.02
C VAL A 120 2.53 -9.27 16.71
N ALA A 121 2.60 -8.07 17.26
CA ALA A 121 3.78 -7.57 17.98
C ALA A 121 4.16 -8.42 19.20
N GLY A 122 3.22 -9.20 19.76
CA GLY A 122 3.47 -10.22 20.77
C GLY A 122 4.19 -11.47 20.24
N HIS A 123 4.26 -11.68 18.94
CA HIS A 123 4.88 -12.84 18.30
C HIS A 123 6.33 -12.56 17.89
N ARG A 124 7.31 -12.99 18.73
CA ARG A 124 8.76 -12.68 18.55
C ARG A 124 9.35 -13.07 17.18
N ARG A 125 8.76 -14.02 16.48
CA ARG A 125 9.25 -14.53 15.17
C ARG A 125 8.72 -13.74 13.99
N LEU A 126 7.74 -12.85 14.19
CA LEU A 126 7.10 -12.09 13.15
C LEU A 126 7.51 -10.62 13.20
N LEU A 127 7.65 -10.01 12.05
CA LEU A 127 7.77 -8.56 11.88
C LEU A 127 6.36 -7.98 11.81
N PRO A 128 5.88 -7.23 12.83
CA PRO A 128 4.57 -6.62 12.80
C PRO A 128 4.54 -5.47 11.79
N ILE A 129 3.72 -5.62 10.76
CA ILE A 129 3.55 -4.65 9.69
C ILE A 129 2.14 -4.08 9.82
N ALA A 130 2.05 -2.75 9.94
CA ALA A 130 0.78 -2.06 9.76
C ALA A 130 0.58 -1.67 8.29
N MET A 131 -0.65 -1.34 7.92
CA MET A 131 -0.99 -0.87 6.59
C MET A 131 -1.82 0.39 6.66
N CYS A 132 -1.59 1.31 5.73
CA CYS A 132 -2.47 2.43 5.46
C CYS A 132 -2.45 2.80 3.97
N ILE A 133 -3.53 3.45 3.53
CA ILE A 133 -3.53 4.11 2.22
C ILE A 133 -2.58 5.31 2.26
N GLY A 134 -1.94 5.64 1.14
CA GLY A 134 -1.13 6.84 1.05
C GLY A 134 -1.96 8.12 0.91
N PRO A 135 -1.38 9.29 1.27
CA PRO A 135 -2.11 10.56 1.32
C PRO A 135 -2.76 10.96 0.00
N PHE A 136 -2.06 10.79 -1.12
CA PHE A 136 -2.60 11.13 -2.43
C PHE A 136 -3.73 10.19 -2.84
N SER A 137 -3.56 8.88 -2.65
CA SER A 137 -4.60 7.90 -2.94
C SER A 137 -5.85 8.10 -2.09
N LEU A 138 -5.70 8.52 -0.83
CA LEU A 138 -6.85 8.90 -0.01
C LEU A 138 -7.53 10.16 -0.55
N ALA A 139 -6.76 11.19 -0.92
CA ALA A 139 -7.30 12.42 -1.49
C ALA A 139 -8.11 12.15 -2.77
N THR A 140 -7.60 11.28 -3.67
CA THR A 140 -8.33 10.92 -4.90
C THR A 140 -9.67 10.23 -4.63
N LYS A 141 -9.79 9.50 -3.53
CA LYS A 141 -11.05 8.85 -3.13
C LYS A 141 -12.10 9.81 -2.54
N LEU A 142 -11.71 11.02 -2.18
CA LEU A 142 -12.62 12.05 -1.66
C LEU A 142 -13.25 12.89 -2.78
N MET A 143 -12.78 12.80 -4.01
CA MET A 143 -13.25 13.56 -5.17
C MET A 143 -13.94 12.64 -6.18
N ALA A 144 -14.98 13.14 -6.84
CA ALA A 144 -15.65 12.38 -7.91
C ALA A 144 -14.76 12.26 -9.17
N ASP A 145 -14.07 13.35 -9.51
CA ASP A 145 -13.06 13.38 -10.57
C ASP A 145 -11.74 13.95 -10.00
N PRO A 146 -10.75 13.12 -9.69
CA PRO A 146 -9.45 13.59 -9.25
C PRO A 146 -8.49 13.95 -10.39
N ILE A 147 -8.79 13.58 -11.65
CA ILE A 147 -7.86 13.78 -12.79
C ILE A 147 -7.79 15.25 -13.16
N VAL A 148 -8.95 15.90 -13.30
CA VAL A 148 -9.02 17.32 -13.70
C VAL A 148 -8.31 18.23 -12.70
N PRO A 149 -8.58 18.17 -11.37
CA PRO A 149 -7.87 18.97 -10.38
C PRO A 149 -6.34 18.80 -10.40
N VAL A 150 -5.86 17.56 -10.53
CA VAL A 150 -4.42 17.27 -10.62
C VAL A 150 -3.82 17.83 -11.90
N TYR A 151 -4.52 17.71 -13.04
CA TYR A 151 -4.07 18.28 -14.31
C TYR A 151 -3.99 19.81 -14.27
N LEU A 152 -5.00 20.49 -13.75
CA LEU A 152 -5.02 21.94 -13.59
C LEU A 152 -3.87 22.41 -12.67
N SER A 153 -3.72 21.78 -11.54
CA SER A 153 -2.59 22.03 -10.62
C SER A 153 -1.24 21.85 -11.31
N GLY A 154 -1.11 20.81 -12.16
CA GLY A 154 0.12 20.56 -12.93
C GLY A 154 0.36 21.55 -14.06
N ARG A 155 -0.66 22.29 -14.49
CA ARG A 155 -0.58 23.41 -15.42
C ARG A 155 -0.13 24.70 -14.74
N GLY A 156 -0.17 24.76 -13.41
CA GLY A 156 0.20 25.91 -12.59
C GLY A 156 -0.99 26.74 -12.09
N ASP A 157 -2.22 26.26 -12.31
CA ASP A 157 -3.41 26.90 -11.74
C ASP A 157 -3.38 26.74 -10.20
N THR A 158 -3.88 27.75 -9.49
CA THR A 158 -3.88 27.78 -8.02
C THR A 158 -5.29 27.65 -7.43
N ALA A 159 -5.37 27.35 -6.14
CA ALA A 159 -6.64 27.31 -5.41
C ALA A 159 -7.41 28.65 -5.43
N GLY A 160 -6.73 29.77 -5.71
CA GLY A 160 -7.35 31.08 -5.87
C GLY A 160 -8.00 31.28 -7.24
N ASP A 161 -7.55 30.55 -8.23
CA ASP A 161 -7.99 30.71 -9.63
C ASP A 161 -9.05 29.66 -10.00
N GLU A 162 -8.89 28.41 -9.47
CA GLU A 162 -9.69 27.25 -9.88
C GLU A 162 -10.26 26.51 -8.66
N PRO A 163 -11.60 26.40 -8.56
CA PRO A 163 -12.25 25.68 -7.46
C PRO A 163 -11.82 24.20 -7.35
N ASP A 164 -11.53 23.55 -8.47
CA ASP A 164 -11.09 22.15 -8.50
C ASP A 164 -9.70 22.00 -7.86
N VAL A 165 -8.80 22.96 -8.06
CA VAL A 165 -7.49 22.98 -7.40
C VAL A 165 -7.66 23.24 -5.91
N ALA A 166 -8.56 24.12 -5.50
CA ALA A 166 -8.91 24.35 -4.11
C ALA A 166 -9.46 23.08 -3.43
N LEU A 167 -10.30 22.32 -4.16
CA LEU A 167 -10.80 21.02 -3.69
C LEU A 167 -9.66 20.00 -3.51
N LEU A 168 -8.77 19.88 -4.48
CA LEU A 168 -7.60 19.00 -4.40
C LEU A 168 -6.75 19.34 -3.18
N GLU A 169 -6.41 20.60 -2.97
CA GLU A 169 -5.59 21.02 -1.83
C GLU A 169 -6.26 20.73 -0.49
N ALA A 170 -7.57 20.95 -0.38
CA ALA A 170 -8.33 20.64 0.83
C ALA A 170 -8.39 19.12 1.09
N CYS A 171 -8.59 18.31 0.06
CA CYS A 171 -8.55 16.85 0.16
C CYS A 171 -7.16 16.35 0.56
N GLN A 172 -6.10 16.92 0.01
CA GLN A 172 -4.72 16.60 0.34
C GLN A 172 -4.39 16.92 1.82
N GLU A 173 -4.79 18.10 2.29
CA GLU A 173 -4.59 18.52 3.69
C GLU A 173 -5.23 17.52 4.67
N LEU A 174 -6.50 17.19 4.46
CA LEU A 174 -7.24 16.28 5.34
C LEU A 174 -6.71 14.84 5.25
N SER A 175 -6.37 14.40 4.05
CA SER A 175 -5.83 13.05 3.82
C SER A 175 -4.46 12.89 4.47
N LEU A 176 -3.58 13.87 4.35
CA LEU A 176 -2.27 13.84 4.99
C LEU A 176 -2.40 13.80 6.52
N ALA A 177 -3.27 14.64 7.10
CA ALA A 177 -3.52 14.64 8.54
C ALA A 177 -4.02 13.26 9.01
N MET A 178 -4.98 12.66 8.28
CA MET A 178 -5.51 11.34 8.60
C MET A 178 -4.44 10.25 8.54
N VAL A 179 -3.64 10.23 7.46
CA VAL A 179 -2.58 9.22 7.29
C VAL A 179 -1.47 9.36 8.34
N LEU A 180 -1.03 10.59 8.65
CA LEU A 180 -0.05 10.83 9.70
C LEU A 180 -0.56 10.34 11.07
N ARG A 181 -1.84 10.60 11.39
CA ARG A 181 -2.45 10.10 12.62
C ARG A 181 -2.53 8.58 12.66
N GLN A 182 -2.86 7.95 11.53
CA GLN A 182 -2.90 6.48 11.43
C GLN A 182 -1.51 5.87 11.60
N VAL A 183 -0.48 6.47 11.01
CA VAL A 183 0.92 6.06 11.19
C VAL A 183 1.34 6.15 12.66
N GLU A 184 1.00 7.23 13.36
CA GLU A 184 1.28 7.38 14.80
C GLU A 184 0.61 6.29 15.64
N ARG A 185 -0.66 6.01 15.36
CA ARG A 185 -1.41 4.94 16.03
C ARG A 185 -0.78 3.56 15.75
N ALA A 186 -0.35 3.30 14.52
CA ALA A 186 0.32 2.07 14.15
C ALA A 186 1.67 1.90 14.87
N ILE A 187 2.47 2.96 14.98
CA ILE A 187 3.72 2.97 15.75
C ILE A 187 3.43 2.67 17.22
N ALA A 188 2.44 3.32 17.81
CA ALA A 188 2.03 3.10 19.19
C ALA A 188 1.49 1.66 19.43
N ALA A 189 0.91 1.04 18.39
CA ALA A 189 0.46 -0.36 18.43
C ALA A 189 1.62 -1.36 18.31
N GLY A 190 2.86 -0.93 18.04
CA GLY A 190 4.05 -1.77 17.98
C GLY A 190 4.44 -2.20 16.56
N ALA A 191 3.95 -1.52 15.52
CA ALA A 191 4.40 -1.74 14.15
C ALA A 191 5.92 -1.46 14.04
N GLN A 192 6.64 -2.35 13.38
CA GLN A 192 8.06 -2.18 13.05
C GLN A 192 8.27 -1.78 11.60
N ALA A 193 7.26 -1.96 10.76
CA ALA A 193 7.18 -1.40 9.42
C ALA A 193 5.74 -0.98 9.12
N VAL A 194 5.59 0.01 8.24
CA VAL A 194 4.28 0.43 7.73
C VAL A 194 4.26 0.31 6.21
N PHE A 195 3.28 -0.45 5.72
CA PHE A 195 3.00 -0.60 4.29
C PHE A 195 2.09 0.55 3.85
N VAL A 196 2.66 1.54 3.16
CA VAL A 196 1.94 2.68 2.60
C VAL A 196 1.58 2.38 1.15
N ALA A 197 0.29 2.23 0.89
CA ALA A 197 -0.21 1.93 -0.45
C ALA A 197 -0.68 3.20 -1.16
N GLU A 198 0.03 3.58 -2.23
CA GLU A 198 -0.25 4.72 -3.10
C GLU A 198 -0.63 4.30 -4.53
N PRO A 199 -1.68 3.50 -4.74
CA PRO A 199 -2.03 3.03 -6.08
C PRO A 199 -2.41 4.15 -7.05
N ALA A 200 -2.88 5.31 -6.56
CA ALA A 200 -3.21 6.46 -7.41
C ALA A 200 -1.97 7.28 -7.86
N ALA A 201 -0.80 7.05 -7.29
CA ALA A 201 0.44 7.74 -7.68
C ALA A 201 0.99 7.22 -9.03
N ASN A 202 0.20 7.30 -10.08
CA ASN A 202 0.46 6.67 -11.37
C ASN A 202 0.05 7.56 -12.56
N LEU A 203 0.31 7.10 -13.78
CA LEU A 203 0.06 7.85 -15.03
C LEU A 203 -1.42 8.05 -15.38
N VAL A 204 -2.36 7.43 -14.66
CA VAL A 204 -3.80 7.71 -14.83
C VAL A 204 -4.15 9.06 -14.22
N TYR A 205 -3.58 9.37 -13.05
CA TYR A 205 -3.89 10.58 -12.30
C TYR A 205 -2.91 11.73 -12.58
N VAL A 206 -1.65 11.39 -12.91
CA VAL A 206 -0.62 12.39 -13.19
C VAL A 206 -0.22 12.30 -14.65
N SER A 207 -0.44 13.37 -15.40
CA SER A 207 -0.20 13.40 -16.84
C SER A 207 1.27 13.13 -17.20
N PRO A 208 1.55 12.09 -18.02
CA PRO A 208 2.92 11.82 -18.46
C PRO A 208 3.54 13.03 -19.20
N LEU A 209 2.73 13.75 -19.96
CA LEU A 209 3.18 14.94 -20.70
C LEU A 209 3.61 16.07 -19.75
N GLN A 210 2.92 16.24 -18.61
CA GLN A 210 3.32 17.22 -17.60
C GLN A 210 4.63 16.82 -16.93
N ILE A 211 4.82 15.54 -16.62
CA ILE A 211 6.09 15.03 -16.08
C ILE A 211 7.24 15.27 -17.06
N GLU A 212 7.06 14.93 -18.33
CA GLU A 212 8.05 15.16 -19.39
C GLU A 212 8.43 16.65 -19.55
N ARG A 213 7.49 17.54 -19.33
CA ARG A 213 7.70 18.99 -19.40
C ARG A 213 8.25 19.60 -18.11
N GLY A 214 8.53 18.79 -17.11
CA GLY A 214 9.12 19.23 -15.83
C GLY A 214 8.14 19.89 -14.88
N SER A 215 6.83 19.58 -14.98
CA SER A 215 5.86 20.01 -13.96
C SER A 215 6.22 19.43 -12.60
N ASP A 216 6.08 20.23 -11.55
CA ASP A 216 6.31 19.83 -10.16
C ASP A 216 5.11 19.13 -9.52
N VAL A 217 4.01 18.92 -10.27
CA VAL A 217 2.76 18.39 -9.71
C VAL A 217 2.96 17.07 -8.99
N PHE A 218 3.74 16.14 -9.57
CA PHE A 218 4.01 14.85 -8.92
C PHE A 218 4.75 15.04 -7.60
N ASP A 219 5.70 15.96 -7.54
CA ASP A 219 6.39 16.30 -6.30
C ASP A 219 5.43 16.85 -5.25
N ARG A 220 4.60 17.82 -5.63
CA ARG A 220 3.67 18.50 -4.70
C ARG A 220 2.57 17.58 -4.20
N VAL A 221 1.91 16.82 -5.09
CA VAL A 221 0.71 16.06 -4.71
C VAL A 221 1.03 14.65 -4.20
N VAL A 222 2.16 14.07 -4.60
CA VAL A 222 2.53 12.70 -4.21
C VAL A 222 3.73 12.69 -3.27
N LEU A 223 4.88 13.23 -3.72
CA LEU A 223 6.13 13.02 -2.97
C LEU A 223 6.19 13.85 -1.69
N ALA A 224 5.77 15.12 -1.71
CA ALA A 224 5.86 15.98 -0.52
C ALA A 224 5.01 15.47 0.66
N PRO A 225 3.75 15.02 0.48
CA PRO A 225 3.01 14.37 1.55
C PRO A 225 3.66 13.06 2.03
N ASN A 226 4.13 12.21 1.12
CA ASN A 226 4.75 10.95 1.48
C ASN A 226 6.13 11.11 2.14
N ARG A 227 6.88 12.19 1.87
CA ARG A 227 8.09 12.55 2.63
C ARG A 227 7.77 12.84 4.11
N GLN A 228 6.63 13.46 4.40
CA GLN A 228 6.22 13.70 5.79
C GLN A 228 5.88 12.37 6.49
N VAL A 229 5.23 11.44 5.79
CA VAL A 229 4.97 10.09 6.30
C VAL A 229 6.29 9.35 6.55
N ALA A 230 7.20 9.34 5.57
CA ALA A 230 8.51 8.70 5.69
C ALA A 230 9.33 9.28 6.84
N ALA A 231 9.37 10.60 6.98
CA ALA A 231 10.06 11.27 8.08
C ALA A 231 9.48 10.92 9.46
N ARG A 232 8.15 10.77 9.56
CA ARG A 232 7.49 10.35 10.81
C ARG A 232 7.88 8.92 11.18
N LEU A 233 7.93 8.00 10.23
CA LEU A 233 8.36 6.63 10.44
C LEU A 233 9.84 6.57 10.85
N GLU A 234 10.71 7.27 10.12
CA GLU A 234 12.17 7.33 10.40
C GLU A 234 12.46 7.86 11.81
N ALA A 235 11.74 8.91 12.25
CA ALA A 235 11.88 9.48 13.59
C ALA A 235 11.59 8.48 14.72
N HIS A 236 10.84 7.42 14.45
CA HIS A 236 10.49 6.38 15.40
C HIS A 236 11.20 5.04 15.14
N GLY A 237 12.13 5.00 14.18
CA GLY A 237 12.84 3.77 13.82
C GLY A 237 11.97 2.69 13.19
N VAL A 238 10.86 3.07 12.56
CA VAL A 238 9.91 2.20 11.86
C VAL A 238 10.18 2.30 10.36
N ASP A 239 10.23 1.16 9.67
CA ASP A 239 10.54 1.13 8.24
C ASP A 239 9.33 1.42 7.35
N LEU A 240 9.58 2.11 6.25
CA LEU A 240 8.61 2.33 5.19
C LEU A 240 8.66 1.17 4.19
N ILE A 241 7.52 0.54 3.94
CA ILE A 241 7.25 -0.27 2.75
C ILE A 241 6.38 0.60 1.85
N PHE A 242 6.89 0.99 0.67
CA PHE A 242 6.13 1.84 -0.25
C PHE A 242 5.61 1.04 -1.42
N HIS A 243 4.31 1.16 -1.71
CA HIS A 243 3.65 0.37 -2.76
C HIS A 243 2.94 1.26 -3.77
N CYS A 244 3.22 1.03 -5.06
CA CYS A 244 2.41 1.54 -6.16
C CYS A 244 2.28 0.49 -7.27
N CYS A 245 1.08 -0.03 -7.47
CA CYS A 245 0.81 -1.04 -8.51
C CYS A 245 0.31 -0.45 -9.84
N GLY A 246 0.33 0.87 -10.00
CA GLY A 246 -0.04 1.54 -11.23
C GLY A 246 1.10 1.63 -12.25
N GLU A 247 0.79 2.16 -13.43
CA GLU A 247 1.79 2.45 -14.47
C GLU A 247 2.60 3.69 -14.11
N LEU A 248 3.92 3.59 -14.23
CA LEU A 248 4.86 4.62 -13.80
C LEU A 248 5.80 5.04 -14.92
N ALA A 249 6.05 6.35 -15.02
CA ALA A 249 7.22 6.88 -15.72
C ALA A 249 8.49 6.74 -14.86
N GLU A 250 9.66 6.77 -15.51
CA GLU A 250 10.95 6.68 -14.80
C GLU A 250 11.15 7.76 -13.73
N PRO A 251 10.81 9.05 -13.99
CA PRO A 251 10.93 10.09 -12.95
C PRO A 251 10.06 9.84 -11.72
N MET A 252 8.93 9.13 -11.86
CA MET A 252 8.09 8.75 -10.72
C MET A 252 8.79 7.71 -9.86
N LEU A 253 9.43 6.71 -10.48
CA LEU A 253 10.24 5.71 -9.77
C LEU A 253 11.41 6.36 -9.03
N ASP A 254 12.13 7.27 -9.70
CA ASP A 254 13.23 8.02 -9.08
C ASP A 254 12.70 8.82 -7.87
N GLY A 255 11.53 9.45 -8.00
CA GLY A 255 10.85 10.14 -6.91
C GLY A 255 10.54 9.22 -5.71
N PHE A 256 10.01 8.02 -5.95
CA PHE A 256 9.75 7.06 -4.88
C PHE A 256 11.03 6.63 -4.15
N CYS A 257 12.15 6.53 -4.86
CA CYS A 257 13.45 6.23 -4.24
C CYS A 257 13.88 7.33 -3.24
N THR A 258 13.46 8.59 -3.46
CA THR A 258 13.78 9.69 -2.52
C THR A 258 13.09 9.54 -1.15
N LEU A 259 12.04 8.74 -1.07
CA LEU A 259 11.35 8.39 0.20
C LEU A 259 12.17 7.40 1.05
N ARG A 260 13.23 6.80 0.49
CA ARG A 260 14.11 5.84 1.13
C ARG A 260 13.38 4.65 1.77
N PRO A 261 12.44 3.99 1.04
CA PRO A 261 11.73 2.85 1.61
C PRO A 261 12.69 1.68 1.89
N ALA A 262 12.42 0.89 2.92
CA ALA A 262 13.13 -0.37 3.16
C ALA A 262 12.76 -1.41 2.10
N MET A 263 11.50 -1.38 1.64
CA MET A 263 11.01 -2.22 0.55
C MET A 263 10.14 -1.39 -0.38
N LEU A 264 10.38 -1.53 -1.69
CA LEU A 264 9.60 -0.87 -2.75
C LEU A 264 8.84 -1.92 -3.57
N SER A 265 7.52 -1.88 -3.47
CA SER A 265 6.59 -2.80 -4.12
C SER A 265 5.96 -2.15 -5.35
N LEU A 266 6.16 -2.75 -6.52
CA LEU A 266 5.74 -2.19 -7.80
C LEU A 266 4.83 -3.14 -8.59
N GLY A 267 3.96 -2.57 -9.44
CA GLY A 267 3.04 -3.30 -10.30
C GLY A 267 3.71 -4.11 -11.41
N SER A 268 2.96 -5.04 -12.00
CA SER A 268 3.42 -5.95 -13.05
C SER A 268 3.74 -5.26 -14.39
N SER A 269 3.35 -3.99 -14.55
CA SER A 269 3.76 -3.15 -15.67
C SER A 269 5.25 -2.81 -15.67
N ARG A 270 5.92 -2.91 -14.49
CA ARG A 270 7.34 -2.62 -14.34
C ARG A 270 8.20 -3.86 -14.57
N ARG A 271 9.38 -3.62 -15.12
CA ARG A 271 10.44 -4.65 -15.30
C ARG A 271 11.48 -4.47 -14.21
N LEU A 272 11.25 -5.07 -13.01
CA LEU A 272 12.07 -4.84 -11.82
C LEU A 272 13.58 -5.02 -12.06
N TRP A 273 13.98 -5.94 -12.95
CA TRP A 273 15.41 -6.13 -13.30
C TRP A 273 16.02 -4.96 -14.09
N GLN A 274 15.18 -4.13 -14.74
CA GLN A 274 15.63 -2.88 -15.37
C GLN A 274 15.60 -1.74 -14.35
N ASP A 275 14.58 -1.69 -13.52
CA ASP A 275 14.40 -0.71 -12.46
C ASP A 275 15.51 -0.80 -11.40
N ALA A 276 16.08 -1.99 -11.21
CA ALA A 276 17.16 -2.28 -10.28
C ALA A 276 18.41 -1.38 -10.47
N ALA A 277 18.62 -0.83 -11.67
CA ALA A 277 19.70 0.13 -11.93
C ALA A 277 19.45 1.52 -11.33
N ARG A 278 18.17 1.85 -11.01
CA ARG A 278 17.75 3.15 -10.47
C ARG A 278 17.50 3.10 -8.96
N VAL A 279 17.17 1.93 -8.44
CA VAL A 279 16.80 1.76 -7.03
C VAL A 279 18.06 1.58 -6.18
N PRO A 280 18.18 2.31 -5.05
CA PRO A 280 19.30 2.14 -4.12
C PRO A 280 19.40 0.70 -3.60
N LYS A 281 20.63 0.20 -3.41
CA LYS A 281 20.88 -1.19 -2.97
C LYS A 281 20.44 -1.49 -1.54
N ASP A 282 20.15 -0.49 -0.74
CA ASP A 282 19.58 -0.62 0.60
C ASP A 282 18.05 -0.62 0.60
N THR A 283 17.42 -0.52 -0.57
CA THR A 283 15.99 -0.71 -0.80
C THR A 283 15.74 -2.06 -1.46
N VAL A 284 14.97 -2.92 -0.83
CA VAL A 284 14.58 -4.22 -1.41
C VAL A 284 13.47 -4.01 -2.43
N LEU A 285 13.65 -4.49 -3.67
CA LEU A 285 12.57 -4.58 -4.63
C LEU A 285 11.66 -5.76 -4.30
N TYR A 286 10.35 -5.54 -4.38
CA TYR A 286 9.34 -6.56 -4.08
C TYR A 286 8.35 -6.71 -5.23
N GLY A 287 7.93 -7.94 -5.47
CA GLY A 287 6.85 -8.26 -6.41
C GLY A 287 7.35 -9.12 -7.56
N ASN A 288 6.80 -9.07 -8.76
CA ASN A 288 5.56 -8.36 -9.15
C ASN A 288 4.74 -9.23 -10.12
N LEU A 289 4.44 -10.47 -9.66
CA LEU A 289 3.58 -11.33 -10.47
C LEU A 289 2.17 -10.72 -10.57
N PRO A 290 1.50 -10.81 -11.74
CA PRO A 290 0.22 -10.13 -11.99
C PRO A 290 -0.94 -10.82 -11.28
N SER A 291 -0.99 -10.72 -9.94
CA SER A 291 -2.00 -11.36 -9.08
C SER A 291 -3.43 -10.94 -9.40
N LYS A 292 -3.62 -9.75 -9.98
CA LYS A 292 -4.91 -9.27 -10.47
C LYS A 292 -5.51 -10.17 -11.57
N LEU A 293 -4.69 -11.02 -12.22
CA LEU A 293 -5.13 -11.97 -13.24
C LEU A 293 -5.32 -13.40 -12.70
N PHE A 294 -5.04 -13.65 -11.42
CA PHE A 294 -5.07 -15.02 -10.87
C PHE A 294 -6.45 -15.65 -10.83
N TYR A 295 -7.52 -14.87 -10.91
CA TYR A 295 -8.88 -15.37 -11.01
C TYR A 295 -9.16 -16.09 -12.36
N SER A 296 -8.35 -15.89 -13.38
CA SER A 296 -8.60 -16.40 -14.73
C SER A 296 -7.47 -17.30 -15.22
N ASP A 297 -7.78 -18.57 -15.51
CA ASP A 297 -6.82 -19.50 -16.11
C ASP A 297 -6.55 -19.18 -17.60
N ALA A 298 -7.47 -18.51 -18.28
CA ALA A 298 -7.26 -18.06 -19.65
C ALA A 298 -6.23 -16.93 -19.75
N LEU A 299 -6.20 -16.02 -18.75
CA LEU A 299 -5.25 -14.91 -18.70
C LEU A 299 -3.93 -15.30 -18.05
N MET A 300 -3.99 -16.12 -16.99
CA MET A 300 -2.83 -16.55 -16.21
C MET A 300 -2.98 -18.03 -15.81
N PRO A 301 -2.61 -18.97 -16.69
CA PRO A 301 -2.57 -20.40 -16.35
C PRO A 301 -1.61 -20.69 -15.18
N VAL A 302 -1.88 -21.74 -14.43
CA VAL A 302 -1.08 -22.15 -13.26
C VAL A 302 0.40 -22.36 -13.61
N GLU A 303 0.66 -23.02 -14.76
CA GLU A 303 2.01 -23.31 -15.25
C GLU A 303 2.77 -22.02 -15.59
N ARG A 304 2.08 -21.00 -16.07
CA ARG A 304 2.65 -19.70 -16.37
C ARG A 304 3.10 -18.96 -15.12
N VAL A 305 2.35 -19.08 -14.01
CA VAL A 305 2.76 -18.48 -12.73
C VAL A 305 4.13 -19.00 -12.31
N ALA A 306 4.34 -20.32 -12.36
CA ALA A 306 5.63 -20.91 -11.99
C ALA A 306 6.77 -20.47 -12.94
N ALA A 307 6.48 -20.43 -14.26
CA ALA A 307 7.47 -20.01 -15.27
C ALA A 307 7.84 -18.52 -15.12
N ASP A 308 6.84 -17.64 -14.96
CA ASP A 308 7.05 -16.20 -14.80
C ASP A 308 7.78 -15.89 -13.47
N ALA A 309 7.44 -16.60 -12.39
CA ALA A 309 8.12 -16.49 -11.09
C ALA A 309 9.61 -16.89 -11.19
N ALA A 310 9.90 -18.02 -11.84
CA ALA A 310 11.28 -18.49 -12.04
C ALA A 310 12.07 -17.53 -12.95
N ALA A 311 11.45 -17.04 -14.03
CA ALA A 311 12.07 -16.08 -14.94
C ALA A 311 12.38 -14.75 -14.25
N LEU A 312 11.46 -14.21 -13.46
CA LEU A 312 11.67 -12.99 -12.71
C LEU A 312 12.79 -13.16 -11.66
N ALA A 313 12.74 -14.22 -10.86
CA ALA A 313 13.75 -14.52 -9.87
C ALA A 313 15.14 -14.65 -10.51
N GLY A 314 15.25 -15.36 -11.63
CA GLY A 314 16.52 -15.51 -12.36
C GLY A 314 17.08 -14.18 -12.88
N ARG A 315 16.23 -13.30 -13.44
CA ARG A 315 16.65 -11.96 -13.89
C ARG A 315 17.09 -11.07 -12.73
N MET A 316 16.37 -11.11 -11.61
CA MET A 316 16.72 -10.33 -10.42
C MET A 316 18.03 -10.83 -9.80
N GLN A 317 18.28 -12.14 -9.80
CA GLN A 317 19.56 -12.71 -9.38
C GLN A 317 20.72 -12.24 -10.28
N GLN A 318 20.51 -12.21 -11.60
CA GLN A 318 21.53 -11.75 -12.56
C GLN A 318 21.89 -10.27 -12.37
N CYS A 319 20.92 -9.40 -12.04
CA CYS A 319 21.22 -7.99 -11.81
C CYS A 319 21.77 -7.71 -10.40
N GLY A 320 21.77 -8.70 -9.51
CA GLY A 320 22.34 -8.62 -8.16
C GLY A 320 21.71 -7.53 -7.28
N HIS A 321 20.42 -7.23 -7.47
CA HIS A 321 19.70 -6.30 -6.62
C HIS A 321 18.91 -7.08 -5.53
N PRO A 322 18.89 -6.62 -4.27
CA PRO A 322 18.08 -7.24 -3.22
C PRO A 322 16.60 -7.33 -3.64
N PHE A 323 16.05 -8.54 -3.63
CA PHE A 323 14.73 -8.81 -4.17
C PHE A 323 13.97 -9.88 -3.39
N ILE A 324 12.69 -9.63 -3.15
CA ILE A 324 11.74 -10.58 -2.61
C ILE A 324 10.66 -10.83 -3.68
N LEU A 325 10.51 -12.09 -4.08
CA LEU A 325 9.49 -12.47 -5.05
C LEU A 325 8.11 -12.42 -4.40
N GLY A 326 7.17 -11.78 -5.07
CA GLY A 326 5.79 -11.66 -4.58
C GLY A 326 4.78 -11.33 -5.67
N THR A 327 3.61 -10.92 -5.23
CA THR A 327 2.51 -10.47 -6.09
C THR A 327 2.61 -8.96 -6.37
N GLU A 328 2.04 -8.51 -7.48
CA GLU A 328 2.02 -7.07 -7.83
C GLU A 328 1.17 -6.23 -6.89
N CYS A 329 0.18 -6.85 -6.25
CA CYS A 329 -0.78 -6.23 -5.36
C CYS A 329 -1.41 -7.32 -4.48
N ASP A 330 -2.40 -6.95 -3.67
CA ASP A 330 -3.19 -7.92 -2.91
C ASP A 330 -3.82 -8.96 -3.84
N THR A 331 -3.87 -10.19 -3.35
CA THR A 331 -4.51 -11.30 -4.02
C THR A 331 -5.87 -11.51 -3.37
N LEU A 332 -6.87 -10.84 -3.92
CA LEU A 332 -8.21 -10.84 -3.38
C LEU A 332 -8.89 -12.20 -3.48
N PHE A 333 -9.69 -12.49 -2.48
CA PHE A 333 -10.59 -13.64 -2.53
C PHE A 333 -11.72 -13.38 -3.53
N VAL A 334 -11.90 -14.32 -4.49
CA VAL A 334 -13.04 -14.35 -5.40
C VAL A 334 -13.68 -15.72 -5.25
N PRO A 335 -14.91 -15.81 -4.70
CA PRO A 335 -15.50 -17.08 -4.27
C PRO A 335 -15.46 -18.18 -5.34
N GLU A 336 -15.86 -17.86 -6.59
CA GLU A 336 -15.92 -18.79 -7.71
C GLU A 336 -14.54 -19.25 -8.18
N TYR A 337 -13.48 -18.51 -7.85
CA TYR A 337 -12.10 -18.74 -8.31
C TYR A 337 -11.12 -19.00 -7.17
N ALA A 338 -11.60 -19.19 -5.95
CA ALA A 338 -10.76 -19.33 -4.75
C ALA A 338 -9.74 -20.49 -4.87
N GLY A 339 -10.17 -21.64 -5.42
CA GLY A 339 -9.30 -22.79 -5.65
C GLY A 339 -8.16 -22.50 -6.64
N PRO A 340 -8.45 -22.04 -7.87
CA PRO A 340 -7.44 -21.63 -8.84
C PRO A 340 -6.48 -20.54 -8.31
N ILE A 341 -6.98 -19.54 -7.58
CA ILE A 341 -6.15 -18.47 -7.00
C ILE A 341 -5.17 -19.04 -5.98
N ARG A 342 -5.64 -19.89 -5.06
CA ARG A 342 -4.77 -20.55 -4.06
C ARG A 342 -3.69 -21.40 -4.71
N LEU A 343 -4.04 -22.20 -5.70
CA LEU A 343 -3.07 -23.01 -6.42
C LEU A 343 -1.98 -22.16 -7.09
N LYS A 344 -2.32 -20.97 -7.61
CA LYS A 344 -1.35 -20.05 -8.19
C LYS A 344 -0.43 -19.44 -7.13
N ILE A 345 -0.94 -19.15 -5.93
CA ILE A 345 -0.10 -18.72 -4.79
C ILE A 345 0.85 -19.85 -4.38
N GLU A 346 0.38 -21.11 -4.29
CA GLU A 346 1.25 -22.25 -4.01
C GLU A 346 2.35 -22.40 -5.06
N ARG A 347 2.06 -22.19 -6.33
CA ARG A 347 3.05 -22.21 -7.42
C ARG A 347 4.06 -21.07 -7.33
N LEU A 348 3.63 -19.87 -6.94
CA LEU A 348 4.54 -18.77 -6.64
C LEU A 348 5.50 -19.14 -5.51
N LEU A 349 4.98 -19.70 -4.42
CA LEU A 349 5.81 -20.10 -3.27
C LEU A 349 6.79 -21.22 -3.60
N ALA A 350 6.39 -22.16 -4.46
CA ALA A 350 7.22 -23.28 -4.89
C ALA A 350 8.25 -22.92 -5.99
N ALA A 351 8.14 -21.77 -6.65
CA ALA A 351 8.97 -21.42 -7.80
C ALA A 351 10.40 -21.03 -7.42
N GLY A 352 11.40 -21.53 -8.13
CA GLY A 352 12.80 -21.16 -8.00
C GLY A 352 13.60 -22.01 -6.99
N PRO A 353 14.88 -21.66 -6.70
CA PRO A 353 15.70 -22.41 -5.77
C PRO A 353 15.05 -22.45 -4.39
N SER A 354 15.11 -23.61 -3.72
CA SER A 354 14.65 -23.73 -2.33
C SER A 354 15.36 -22.70 -1.47
N PRO A 355 14.68 -22.04 -0.52
CA PRO A 355 15.37 -21.20 0.44
C PRO A 355 16.47 -22.02 1.11
N SER A 356 17.67 -21.46 1.18
CA SER A 356 18.75 -22.06 1.95
C SER A 356 18.31 -22.16 3.41
N PRO A 357 18.56 -23.28 4.09
CA PRO A 357 18.13 -23.51 5.47
C PRO A 357 18.68 -22.47 6.46
#